data_fa931a05981b84e33029ad9e8af5e740
#
_entry.id   fa931a05981b84e33029ad9e8af5e740
#
_cell.length_a   1.000
_cell.length_b   1.000
_cell.length_c   1.000
_cell.angle_alpha   90.00
_cell.angle_beta   90.00
_cell.angle_gamma   90.00
#
_symmetry.space_group_name_H-M   'P 1'
#
loop_
_entity.id
_entity.type
_entity.pdbx_description
1 polymer ?
#
loop_
_entity_poly.entity_id
_entity_poly.type
_entity_poly.pdbx_seq_one_letter_code
_entity_poly.pdbx_strand_id
1 'polypeptide(L)'
;MAEHKVGTREEWQSARDELAKLEGEQAERNEEIKKKRLELPWVEVEKEYEFDTEDGKKTLAELFDGRSQLLAYNVMFGPDYENGACPGCTMLADELSGGLVHLNHRDVTLICFSRAPIERLIAYKKRMGWEFPYVSTYDNDFAFDFGLAMTKEQAKQIPEVQEMLADPPEWLDEWSDQVGAKLEDALGENPSWIAFARENGTVYHTYTVSAPDPFVAPYSSFLLDRTPKEQPAEPRAWRKDEYPD
;
A
#
# COMPACT_ATOMS: atom_id res chain seq x y z
N MET A 1 -17.96 16.19 -20.30
CA MET A 1 -16.89 15.66 -21.16
C MET A 1 -16.12 16.85 -21.68
N ALA A 2 -14.80 16.90 -21.45
CA ALA A 2 -13.97 17.94 -22.07
C ALA A 2 -14.09 17.79 -23.59
N GLU A 3 -14.30 18.92 -24.26
CA GLU A 3 -14.36 18.97 -25.72
C GLU A 3 -12.96 18.65 -26.27
N HIS A 4 -12.80 17.49 -26.90
CA HIS A 4 -11.47 17.09 -27.43
C HIS A 4 -11.10 17.94 -28.64
N LYS A 5 -10.02 18.69 -28.53
CA LYS A 5 -9.45 19.40 -29.67
C LYS A 5 -8.90 18.38 -30.68
N VAL A 6 -9.43 18.41 -31.89
CA VAL A 6 -8.85 17.66 -33.03
C VAL A 6 -7.84 18.57 -33.72
N GLY A 7 -6.59 18.13 -33.82
CA GLY A 7 -5.50 18.90 -34.42
C GLY A 7 -4.78 18.14 -35.53
N THR A 8 -3.83 18.77 -36.16
CA THR A 8 -2.92 18.15 -37.13
C THR A 8 -1.84 17.31 -36.43
N ARG A 9 -1.12 16.52 -37.20
CA ARG A 9 0.02 15.75 -36.67
C ARG A 9 1.15 16.66 -36.15
N GLU A 10 1.37 17.80 -36.81
CA GLU A 10 2.35 18.80 -36.42
C GLU A 10 1.98 19.49 -35.11
N GLU A 11 0.71 19.87 -34.93
CA GLU A 11 0.21 20.45 -33.68
C GLU A 11 0.36 19.45 -32.52
N TRP A 12 0.01 18.17 -32.75
CA TRP A 12 0.17 17.12 -31.74
C TRP A 12 1.64 16.93 -31.37
N GLN A 13 2.55 16.89 -32.36
CA GLN A 13 3.97 16.69 -32.11
C GLN A 13 4.55 17.86 -31.30
N SER A 14 4.21 19.11 -31.62
CA SER A 14 4.65 20.27 -30.85
C SER A 14 4.19 20.21 -29.38
N ALA A 15 2.92 19.90 -29.14
CA ALA A 15 2.40 19.76 -27.77
C ALA A 15 3.04 18.56 -27.03
N ARG A 16 3.30 17.44 -27.72
CA ARG A 16 3.97 16.28 -27.15
C ARG A 16 5.43 16.58 -26.75
N ASP A 17 6.13 17.38 -27.56
CA ASP A 17 7.52 17.78 -27.27
C ASP A 17 7.60 18.71 -26.04
N GLU A 18 6.61 19.55 -25.82
CA GLU A 18 6.51 20.37 -24.60
C GLU A 18 6.22 19.49 -23.36
N LEU A 19 5.27 18.55 -23.48
CA LEU A 19 4.99 17.60 -22.42
C LEU A 19 6.22 16.75 -22.07
N ALA A 20 7.00 16.33 -23.08
CA ALA A 20 8.21 15.54 -22.88
C ALA A 20 9.27 16.25 -22.03
N LYS A 21 9.31 17.58 -22.04
CA LYS A 21 10.22 18.35 -21.16
C LYS A 21 9.81 18.20 -19.70
N LEU A 22 8.52 18.35 -19.40
CA LEU A 22 7.99 18.19 -18.04
C LEU A 22 8.18 16.74 -17.52
N GLU A 23 7.96 15.75 -18.39
CA GLU A 23 8.22 14.35 -18.06
C GLU A 23 9.71 14.09 -17.79
N GLY A 24 10.60 14.76 -18.53
CA GLY A 24 12.06 14.72 -18.31
C GLY A 24 12.45 15.33 -16.95
N GLU A 25 11.94 16.51 -16.63
CA GLU A 25 12.16 17.17 -15.33
C GLU A 25 11.67 16.30 -14.17
N GLN A 26 10.49 15.66 -14.34
CA GLN A 26 9.96 14.73 -13.34
C GLN A 26 10.87 13.49 -13.17
N ALA A 27 11.40 12.95 -14.27
CA ALA A 27 12.32 11.82 -14.22
C ALA A 27 13.63 12.16 -13.48
N GLU A 28 14.21 13.35 -13.74
CA GLU A 28 15.38 13.85 -13.01
C GLU A 28 15.08 14.01 -11.51
N ARG A 29 13.91 14.57 -11.17
CA ARG A 29 13.49 14.72 -9.78
C ARG A 29 13.33 13.38 -9.07
N ASN A 30 12.78 12.39 -9.76
CA ASN A 30 12.65 11.03 -9.22
C ASN A 30 14.01 10.39 -8.92
N GLU A 31 15.03 10.61 -9.76
CA GLU A 31 16.40 10.14 -9.49
C GLU A 31 17.05 10.85 -8.28
N GLU A 32 16.78 12.14 -8.08
CA GLU A 32 17.20 12.84 -6.87
C GLU A 32 16.56 12.25 -5.61
N ILE A 33 15.24 12.02 -5.65
CA ILE A 33 14.49 11.42 -4.53
C ILE A 33 15.02 10.02 -4.22
N LYS A 34 15.30 9.22 -5.25
CA LYS A 34 15.90 7.89 -5.09
C LYS A 34 17.26 7.96 -4.39
N LYS A 35 18.13 8.89 -4.77
CA LYS A 35 19.41 9.10 -4.06
C LYS A 35 19.20 9.47 -2.61
N LYS A 36 18.26 10.36 -2.31
CA LYS A 36 17.92 10.77 -0.95
C LYS A 36 17.41 9.61 -0.10
N ARG A 37 16.61 8.69 -0.67
CA ARG A 37 16.20 7.47 0.06
C ARG A 37 17.40 6.59 0.45
N LEU A 38 18.40 6.47 -0.43
CA LEU A 38 19.62 5.69 -0.16
C LEU A 38 20.53 6.35 0.90
N GLU A 39 20.37 7.66 1.14
CA GLU A 39 21.12 8.43 2.15
C GLU A 39 20.44 8.39 3.53
N LEU A 40 19.21 7.84 3.64
CA LEU A 40 18.52 7.74 4.93
C LEU A 40 19.32 6.87 5.91
N PRO A 41 19.44 7.30 7.18
CA PRO A 41 20.04 6.44 8.20
C PRO A 41 19.14 5.22 8.44
N TRP A 42 19.76 4.07 8.63
CA TRP A 42 19.06 2.87 9.05
C TRP A 42 18.88 2.87 10.56
N VAL A 43 17.75 2.40 11.05
CA VAL A 43 17.42 2.33 12.47
C VAL A 43 17.34 0.87 12.88
N GLU A 44 18.17 0.47 13.85
CA GLU A 44 18.14 -0.89 14.38
C GLU A 44 16.78 -1.21 15.01
N VAL A 45 16.24 -2.39 14.71
CA VAL A 45 15.01 -2.90 15.31
C VAL A 45 15.39 -3.77 16.51
N GLU A 46 15.43 -3.14 17.68
CA GLU A 46 15.83 -3.80 18.94
C GLU A 46 14.73 -4.68 19.53
N LYS A 47 13.46 -4.31 19.31
CA LYS A 47 12.30 -5.04 19.82
C LYS A 47 12.09 -6.32 19.01
N GLU A 48 11.93 -7.43 19.69
CA GLU A 48 11.54 -8.68 19.07
C GLU A 48 10.04 -8.70 18.79
N TYR A 49 9.68 -9.10 17.56
CA TYR A 49 8.30 -9.30 17.13
C TYR A 49 8.12 -10.73 16.65
N GLU A 50 7.00 -11.32 17.00
CA GLU A 50 6.54 -12.61 16.51
C GLU A 50 5.24 -12.42 15.74
N PHE A 51 5.16 -13.01 14.56
CA PHE A 51 4.07 -12.86 13.62
C PHE A 51 3.42 -14.20 13.33
N ASP A 52 2.10 -14.21 13.18
CA ASP A 52 1.41 -15.38 12.66
C ASP A 52 1.48 -15.42 11.14
N THR A 53 1.86 -16.57 10.61
CA THR A 53 1.99 -16.84 9.17
C THR A 53 1.27 -18.14 8.79
N GLU A 54 1.17 -18.43 7.49
CA GLU A 54 0.61 -19.71 7.01
C GLU A 54 1.42 -20.93 7.49
N ASP A 55 2.73 -20.73 7.79
CA ASP A 55 3.65 -21.79 8.24
C ASP A 55 3.85 -21.81 9.77
N GLY A 56 3.03 -21.06 10.52
CA GLY A 56 3.18 -20.88 11.97
C GLY A 56 3.83 -19.54 12.32
N LYS A 57 4.33 -19.43 13.56
CA LYS A 57 4.93 -18.18 14.04
C LYS A 57 6.33 -17.97 13.48
N LYS A 58 6.63 -16.73 13.08
CA LYS A 58 7.95 -16.30 12.58
C LYS A 58 8.35 -14.97 13.21
N THR A 59 9.63 -14.80 13.47
CA THR A 59 10.25 -13.53 13.85
C THR A 59 10.41 -12.61 12.63
N LEU A 60 10.61 -11.31 12.84
CA LEU A 60 10.90 -10.37 11.74
C LEU A 60 12.09 -10.83 10.88
N ALA A 61 13.15 -11.36 11.52
CA ALA A 61 14.33 -11.88 10.81
C ALA A 61 14.02 -13.09 9.93
N GLU A 62 13.09 -13.95 10.34
CA GLU A 62 12.68 -15.14 9.56
C GLU A 62 11.79 -14.77 8.36
N LEU A 63 11.09 -13.62 8.41
CA LEU A 63 10.28 -13.13 7.29
C LEU A 63 11.12 -12.74 6.06
N PHE A 64 12.43 -12.52 6.21
CA PHE A 64 13.34 -12.28 5.09
C PHE A 64 13.54 -13.51 4.17
N ASP A 65 13.15 -14.69 4.63
CA ASP A 65 13.25 -15.93 3.84
C ASP A 65 14.66 -16.15 3.22
N GLY A 66 15.69 -15.90 4.02
CA GLY A 66 17.09 -16.06 3.63
C GLY A 66 17.71 -14.92 2.83
N ARG A 67 16.93 -13.88 2.49
CA ARG A 67 17.40 -12.70 1.75
C ARG A 67 17.85 -11.59 2.69
N SER A 68 18.55 -10.59 2.16
CA SER A 68 19.03 -9.45 2.95
C SER A 68 18.08 -8.26 2.98
N GLN A 69 17.04 -8.26 2.16
CA GLN A 69 16.07 -7.16 2.07
C GLN A 69 14.64 -7.68 2.20
N LEU A 70 13.83 -6.96 2.95
CA LEU A 70 12.40 -7.21 3.11
C LEU A 70 11.63 -5.94 2.73
N LEU A 71 10.75 -6.06 1.74
CA LEU A 71 9.78 -5.05 1.38
C LEU A 71 8.39 -5.57 1.74
N ALA A 72 7.64 -4.77 2.48
CA ALA A 72 6.29 -5.16 2.89
C ALA A 72 5.27 -4.08 2.57
N TYR A 73 4.07 -4.50 2.16
CA TYR A 73 2.91 -3.63 2.01
C TYR A 73 1.91 -3.90 3.13
N ASN A 74 1.53 -2.86 3.88
CA ASN A 74 0.46 -2.95 4.86
C ASN A 74 -0.88 -2.77 4.17
N VAL A 75 -1.59 -3.87 3.98
CA VAL A 75 -2.96 -3.89 3.45
C VAL A 75 -3.91 -3.56 4.59
N MET A 76 -4.70 -2.52 4.46
CA MET A 76 -5.73 -2.18 5.46
C MET A 76 -6.75 -3.33 5.56
N PHE A 77 -6.56 -4.17 6.55
CA PHE A 77 -7.47 -5.25 6.94
C PHE A 77 -7.41 -5.38 8.45
N GLY A 78 -8.13 -4.49 9.12
CA GLY A 78 -8.24 -4.46 10.57
C GLY A 78 -9.02 -5.64 11.14
N PRO A 79 -8.90 -5.89 12.45
CA PRO A 79 -9.63 -6.97 13.12
C PRO A 79 -11.15 -6.82 13.01
N ASP A 80 -11.63 -5.58 12.92
CA ASP A 80 -13.06 -5.24 12.88
C ASP A 80 -13.64 -5.18 11.45
N TYR A 81 -12.85 -5.42 10.40
CA TYR A 81 -13.30 -5.41 9.00
C TYR A 81 -14.02 -6.72 8.66
N GLU A 82 -15.36 -6.75 8.72
CA GLU A 82 -16.14 -7.98 8.53
C GLU A 82 -16.15 -8.50 7.08
N ASN A 83 -16.15 -7.58 6.09
CA ASN A 83 -16.33 -7.90 4.67
C ASN A 83 -15.01 -8.18 3.92
N GLY A 84 -13.85 -7.92 4.53
CA GLY A 84 -12.54 -8.12 3.93
C GLY A 84 -11.68 -6.86 3.93
N ALA A 85 -10.53 -6.94 3.30
CA ALA A 85 -9.58 -5.83 3.22
C ALA A 85 -10.14 -4.64 2.43
N CYS A 86 -9.57 -3.45 2.67
CA CYS A 86 -9.86 -2.24 1.89
C CYS A 86 -9.77 -2.51 0.38
N PRO A 87 -10.79 -2.16 -0.41
CA PRO A 87 -10.79 -2.40 -1.86
C PRO A 87 -9.60 -1.76 -2.58
N GLY A 88 -9.23 -0.53 -2.25
CA GLY A 88 -8.07 0.15 -2.85
C GLY A 88 -6.76 -0.56 -2.57
N CYS A 89 -6.54 -1.02 -1.32
CA CYS A 89 -5.38 -1.84 -0.97
C CYS A 89 -5.40 -3.19 -1.71
N THR A 90 -6.59 -3.78 -1.89
CA THR A 90 -6.75 -5.03 -2.64
C THR A 90 -6.37 -4.85 -4.11
N MET A 91 -6.77 -3.76 -4.76
CA MET A 91 -6.37 -3.44 -6.13
C MET A 91 -4.84 -3.39 -6.28
N LEU A 92 -4.16 -2.72 -5.36
CA LEU A 92 -2.69 -2.69 -5.36
C LEU A 92 -2.11 -4.10 -5.16
N ALA A 93 -2.60 -4.82 -4.16
CA ALA A 93 -2.11 -6.16 -3.82
C ALA A 93 -2.33 -7.18 -4.95
N ASP A 94 -3.41 -7.05 -5.74
CA ASP A 94 -3.69 -7.89 -6.91
C ASP A 94 -2.55 -7.84 -7.96
N GLU A 95 -1.80 -6.74 -8.01
CA GLU A 95 -0.72 -6.54 -8.98
C GLU A 95 0.66 -7.04 -8.50
N LEU A 96 0.78 -7.48 -7.23
CA LEU A 96 2.08 -7.82 -6.63
C LEU A 96 2.59 -9.22 -7.00
N SER A 97 1.69 -10.20 -7.15
CA SER A 97 2.09 -11.60 -7.33
C SER A 97 2.98 -11.82 -8.55
N GLY A 98 2.73 -11.14 -9.66
CA GLY A 98 3.54 -11.23 -10.88
C GLY A 98 4.98 -10.70 -10.74
N GLY A 99 5.26 -9.88 -9.74
CA GLY A 99 6.57 -9.27 -9.49
C GLY A 99 7.50 -10.09 -8.60
N LEU A 100 6.98 -11.10 -7.89
CA LEU A 100 7.71 -11.82 -6.82
C LEU A 100 9.02 -12.44 -7.32
N VAL A 101 9.00 -13.14 -8.44
CA VAL A 101 10.19 -13.80 -9.00
C VAL A 101 11.30 -12.79 -9.29
N HIS A 102 10.96 -11.60 -9.76
CA HIS A 102 11.94 -10.56 -10.09
C HIS A 102 12.56 -9.92 -8.86
N LEU A 103 11.78 -9.73 -7.79
CA LEU A 103 12.25 -9.21 -6.51
C LEU A 103 13.12 -10.25 -5.80
N ASN A 104 12.67 -11.49 -5.73
CA ASN A 104 13.40 -12.60 -5.13
C ASN A 104 14.79 -12.79 -5.78
N HIS A 105 14.87 -12.67 -7.12
CA HIS A 105 16.14 -12.75 -7.85
C HIS A 105 17.08 -11.57 -7.56
N ARG A 106 16.59 -10.49 -6.99
CA ARG A 106 17.34 -9.29 -6.58
C ARG A 106 17.52 -9.20 -5.06
N ASP A 107 17.47 -10.33 -4.38
CA ASP A 107 17.68 -10.41 -2.93
C ASP A 107 16.66 -9.60 -2.11
N VAL A 108 15.41 -9.53 -2.59
CA VAL A 108 14.30 -8.85 -1.91
C VAL A 108 13.16 -9.84 -1.69
N THR A 109 12.75 -10.03 -0.43
CA THR A 109 11.49 -10.71 -0.09
C THR A 109 10.37 -9.68 -0.08
N LEU A 110 9.28 -9.96 -0.79
CA LEU A 110 8.06 -9.17 -0.74
C LEU A 110 6.98 -9.93 0.04
N ILE A 111 6.38 -9.26 1.03
CA ILE A 111 5.26 -9.78 1.82
C ILE A 111 4.16 -8.72 1.94
N CYS A 112 2.99 -9.13 2.45
CA CYS A 112 1.99 -8.17 2.93
C CYS A 112 1.75 -8.37 4.42
N PHE A 113 1.50 -7.25 5.14
CA PHE A 113 1.02 -7.23 6.51
C PHE A 113 -0.44 -6.83 6.58
N SER A 114 -1.12 -7.28 7.64
CA SER A 114 -2.42 -6.74 8.10
C SER A 114 -2.65 -7.10 9.56
N ARG A 115 -3.56 -6.36 10.21
CA ARG A 115 -3.93 -6.60 11.62
C ARG A 115 -5.09 -7.58 11.82
N ALA A 116 -5.70 -8.11 10.77
CA ALA A 116 -6.68 -9.19 10.95
C ALA A 116 -6.00 -10.50 11.40
N PRO A 117 -6.71 -11.39 12.15
CA PRO A 117 -6.22 -12.71 12.52
C PRO A 117 -5.80 -13.52 11.28
N ILE A 118 -4.78 -14.37 11.43
CA ILE A 118 -4.12 -15.07 10.31
C ILE A 118 -5.09 -15.94 9.50
N GLU A 119 -6.06 -16.57 10.13
CA GLU A 119 -7.05 -17.41 9.43
C GLU A 119 -7.89 -16.59 8.44
N ARG A 120 -8.18 -15.32 8.77
CA ARG A 120 -8.89 -14.40 7.88
C ARG A 120 -8.02 -13.97 6.72
N LEU A 121 -6.72 -13.73 6.98
CA LEU A 121 -5.76 -13.37 5.94
C LEU A 121 -5.57 -14.51 4.93
N ILE A 122 -5.44 -15.75 5.41
CA ILE A 122 -5.33 -16.95 4.55
C ILE A 122 -6.58 -17.11 3.69
N ALA A 123 -7.77 -16.98 4.28
CA ALA A 123 -9.03 -17.08 3.55
C ALA A 123 -9.15 -15.99 2.48
N TYR A 124 -8.77 -14.75 2.81
CA TYR A 124 -8.82 -13.63 1.88
C TYR A 124 -7.78 -13.75 0.77
N LYS A 125 -6.53 -14.11 1.09
CA LYS A 125 -5.47 -14.42 0.12
C LYS A 125 -5.93 -15.47 -0.89
N LYS A 126 -6.58 -16.55 -0.42
CA LYS A 126 -7.14 -17.60 -1.28
C LYS A 126 -8.26 -17.08 -2.17
N ARG A 127 -9.17 -16.26 -1.63
CA ARG A 127 -10.24 -15.59 -2.40
C ARG A 127 -9.66 -14.75 -3.53
N MET A 128 -8.64 -13.95 -3.24
CA MET A 128 -7.98 -13.06 -4.20
C MET A 128 -6.96 -13.78 -5.11
N GLY A 129 -6.60 -15.03 -4.84
CA GLY A 129 -5.62 -15.78 -5.62
C GLY A 129 -4.20 -15.18 -5.52
N TRP A 130 -3.83 -14.60 -4.37
CA TRP A 130 -2.52 -14.02 -4.15
C TRP A 130 -1.46 -15.08 -3.83
N GLU A 131 -0.23 -14.86 -4.26
CA GLU A 131 0.89 -15.80 -4.09
C GLU A 131 1.91 -15.33 -3.05
N PHE A 132 1.99 -14.04 -2.75
CA PHE A 132 2.92 -13.50 -1.75
C PHE A 132 2.58 -13.99 -0.33
N PRO A 133 3.54 -14.07 0.61
CA PRO A 133 3.27 -14.33 2.01
C PRO A 133 2.41 -13.22 2.61
N TYR A 134 1.32 -13.60 3.29
CA TYR A 134 0.44 -12.67 3.97
C TYR A 134 0.53 -12.93 5.47
N VAL A 135 0.97 -11.91 6.22
CA VAL A 135 1.44 -12.03 7.60
C VAL A 135 0.57 -11.20 8.52
N SER A 136 0.15 -11.80 9.65
CA SER A 136 -0.66 -11.12 10.64
C SER A 136 0.18 -10.42 11.70
N THR A 137 -0.17 -9.16 11.98
CA THR A 137 0.34 -8.37 13.10
C THR A 137 -0.69 -8.23 14.23
N TYR A 138 -1.69 -9.13 14.29
CA TYR A 138 -2.83 -9.04 15.20
C TYR A 138 -2.41 -9.09 16.67
N ASP A 139 -1.52 -10.01 17.04
CA ASP A 139 -1.14 -10.30 18.42
C ASP A 139 0.12 -9.56 18.88
N ASN A 140 0.55 -8.50 18.15
CA ASN A 140 1.75 -7.74 18.53
C ASN A 140 1.59 -6.23 18.25
N ASP A 141 2.54 -5.43 18.74
CA ASP A 141 2.52 -3.97 18.61
C ASP A 141 3.15 -3.46 17.31
N PHE A 142 3.66 -4.33 16.44
CA PHE A 142 4.44 -3.96 15.27
C PHE A 142 3.77 -2.89 14.40
N ALA A 143 2.48 -3.06 14.10
CA ALA A 143 1.76 -2.11 13.27
C ALA A 143 1.69 -0.71 13.89
N PHE A 144 1.59 -0.62 15.20
CA PHE A 144 1.57 0.65 15.94
C PHE A 144 2.97 1.27 16.05
N ASP A 145 3.99 0.46 16.35
CA ASP A 145 5.37 0.91 16.51
C ASP A 145 5.95 1.48 15.20
N PHE A 146 5.50 0.97 14.05
CA PHE A 146 5.93 1.42 12.72
C PHE A 146 4.92 2.35 12.00
N GLY A 147 3.86 2.80 12.68
CA GLY A 147 2.88 3.72 12.12
C GLY A 147 2.00 3.14 11.00
N LEU A 148 1.91 1.81 10.92
CA LEU A 148 1.05 1.09 9.98
C LEU A 148 -0.41 1.05 10.47
N ALA A 149 -0.61 1.33 11.76
CA ALA A 149 -1.90 1.51 12.40
C ALA A 149 -1.80 2.54 13.52
N MET A 150 -2.95 3.06 13.94
CA MET A 150 -3.07 3.95 15.09
C MET A 150 -4.16 3.46 16.04
N THR A 151 -3.99 3.77 17.32
CA THR A 151 -5.04 3.52 18.32
C THR A 151 -6.17 4.54 18.16
N LYS A 152 -7.36 4.22 18.69
CA LYS A 152 -8.49 5.16 18.73
C LYS A 152 -8.14 6.46 19.47
N GLU A 153 -7.30 6.37 20.51
CA GLU A 153 -6.83 7.51 21.27
C GLU A 153 -5.90 8.41 20.45
N GLN A 154 -5.02 7.81 19.64
CA GLN A 154 -4.16 8.55 18.71
C GLN A 154 -4.99 9.18 17.58
N ALA A 155 -5.92 8.45 16.99
CA ALA A 155 -6.82 8.94 15.95
C ALA A 155 -7.64 10.17 16.43
N LYS A 156 -8.09 10.17 17.69
CA LYS A 156 -8.79 11.30 18.31
C LYS A 156 -7.93 12.56 18.50
N GLN A 157 -6.62 12.47 18.36
CA GLN A 157 -5.71 13.63 18.49
C GLN A 157 -5.35 14.25 17.13
N ILE A 158 -5.77 13.63 16.02
CA ILE A 158 -5.50 14.09 14.66
C ILE A 158 -6.71 14.94 14.20
N PRO A 159 -6.56 16.27 13.99
CA PRO A 159 -7.67 17.15 13.63
C PRO A 159 -8.41 16.69 12.37
N GLU A 160 -7.69 16.24 11.35
CA GLU A 160 -8.24 15.79 10.07
C GLU A 160 -9.12 14.54 10.27
N VAL A 161 -8.71 13.61 11.15
CA VAL A 161 -9.52 12.44 11.50
C VAL A 161 -10.78 12.84 12.26
N GLN A 162 -10.68 13.82 13.17
CA GLN A 162 -11.83 14.35 13.89
C GLN A 162 -12.85 15.00 12.95
N GLU A 163 -12.37 15.75 11.96
CA GLU A 163 -13.22 16.38 10.96
C GLU A 163 -13.94 15.32 10.11
N MET A 164 -13.23 14.30 9.64
CA MET A 164 -13.81 13.17 8.89
C MET A 164 -14.83 12.38 9.70
N LEU A 165 -14.63 12.23 11.01
CA LEU A 165 -15.59 11.54 11.89
C LEU A 165 -16.83 12.39 12.20
N ALA A 166 -16.69 13.72 12.22
CA ALA A 166 -17.79 14.63 12.53
C ALA A 166 -18.72 14.86 11.33
N ASP A 167 -18.18 14.92 10.14
CA ASP A 167 -18.90 15.13 8.87
C ASP A 167 -18.24 14.29 7.76
N PRO A 168 -18.47 12.96 7.75
CA PRO A 168 -17.81 12.09 6.81
C PRO A 168 -18.27 12.37 5.37
N PRO A 169 -17.34 12.48 4.41
CA PRO A 169 -17.70 12.57 3.01
C PRO A 169 -18.32 11.24 2.55
N GLU A 170 -19.22 11.31 1.56
CA GLU A 170 -19.99 10.16 1.08
C GLU A 170 -19.12 8.94 0.71
N TRP A 171 -17.98 9.16 0.07
CA TRP A 171 -17.06 8.09 -0.30
C TRP A 171 -16.49 7.32 0.92
N LEU A 172 -16.37 7.99 2.07
CA LEU A 172 -15.84 7.40 3.30
C LEU A 172 -16.87 6.51 3.99
N ASP A 173 -18.15 6.91 3.96
CA ASP A 173 -19.26 6.06 4.40
C ASP A 173 -19.38 4.82 3.52
N GLU A 174 -19.34 4.99 2.19
CA GLU A 174 -19.34 3.87 1.25
C GLU A 174 -18.17 2.91 1.47
N TRP A 175 -16.98 3.46 1.71
CA TRP A 175 -15.79 2.64 2.00
C TRP A 175 -15.93 1.89 3.32
N SER A 176 -16.46 2.53 4.37
CA SER A 176 -16.76 1.90 5.65
C SER A 176 -17.72 0.71 5.49
N ASP A 177 -18.77 0.88 4.70
CA ASP A 177 -19.70 -0.20 4.35
C ASP A 177 -19.01 -1.33 3.55
N GLN A 178 -18.11 -1.00 2.63
CA GLN A 178 -17.37 -1.99 1.85
C GLN A 178 -16.45 -2.87 2.71
N VAL A 179 -15.79 -2.29 3.72
CA VAL A 179 -14.95 -3.06 4.65
C VAL A 179 -15.77 -3.72 5.76
N GLY A 180 -17.01 -3.26 5.99
CA GLY A 180 -17.91 -3.79 7.01
C GLY A 180 -17.46 -3.45 8.43
N ALA A 181 -16.95 -2.23 8.64
CA ALA A 181 -16.52 -1.75 9.94
C ALA A 181 -17.11 -0.37 10.21
N LYS A 182 -17.25 -0.01 11.49
CA LYS A 182 -17.57 1.38 11.84
C LYS A 182 -16.41 2.28 11.45
N LEU A 183 -16.72 3.49 11.00
CA LEU A 183 -15.73 4.44 10.52
C LEU A 183 -14.60 4.69 11.53
N GLU A 184 -14.93 4.83 12.83
CA GLU A 184 -13.96 5.02 13.91
C GLU A 184 -12.97 3.85 14.10
N ASP A 185 -13.38 2.63 13.71
CA ASP A 185 -12.56 1.42 13.75
C ASP A 185 -11.76 1.27 12.45
N ALA A 186 -12.38 1.64 11.33
CA ALA A 186 -11.79 1.55 10.00
C ALA A 186 -10.63 2.52 9.79
N LEU A 187 -10.72 3.76 10.29
CA LEU A 187 -9.68 4.78 10.18
C LEU A 187 -8.42 4.51 11.02
N GLY A 188 -8.40 3.45 11.81
CA GLY A 188 -7.21 3.01 12.56
C GLY A 188 -6.11 2.35 11.72
N GLU A 189 -6.39 1.99 10.47
CA GLU A 189 -5.44 1.34 9.58
C GLU A 189 -4.80 2.35 8.61
N ASN A 190 -3.53 2.14 8.25
CA ASN A 190 -2.80 3.02 7.37
C ASN A 190 -2.14 2.24 6.23
N PRO A 191 -2.52 2.46 4.94
CA PRO A 191 -1.90 1.77 3.83
C PRO A 191 -0.48 2.31 3.63
N SER A 192 0.51 1.43 3.72
CA SER A 192 1.91 1.85 3.75
C SER A 192 2.83 0.81 3.11
N TRP A 193 3.89 1.28 2.49
CA TRP A 193 5.05 0.46 2.20
C TRP A 193 6.10 0.65 3.29
N ILE A 194 6.70 -0.45 3.73
CA ILE A 194 7.79 -0.46 4.71
C ILE A 194 8.91 -1.38 4.24
N ALA A 195 10.14 -0.94 4.44
CA ALA A 195 11.33 -1.68 4.02
C ALA A 195 12.30 -1.89 5.18
N PHE A 196 12.89 -3.07 5.18
CA PHE A 196 13.92 -3.47 6.14
C PHE A 196 15.14 -4.04 5.41
N ALA A 197 16.31 -3.89 6.04
CA ALA A 197 17.54 -4.57 5.64
C ALA A 197 18.02 -5.47 6.78
N ARG A 198 18.76 -6.53 6.44
CA ARG A 198 19.39 -7.42 7.42
C ARG A 198 20.87 -7.56 7.11
N GLU A 199 21.71 -7.14 8.06
CA GLU A 199 23.16 -7.26 7.98
C GLU A 199 23.73 -7.86 9.26
N ASN A 200 24.62 -8.85 9.13
CA ASN A 200 25.29 -9.50 10.26
C ASN A 200 24.36 -10.03 11.36
N GLY A 201 23.14 -10.41 11.00
CA GLY A 201 22.11 -10.91 11.92
C GLY A 201 21.20 -9.83 12.51
N THR A 202 21.55 -8.56 12.38
CA THR A 202 20.75 -7.41 12.85
C THR A 202 19.76 -6.97 11.76
N VAL A 203 18.55 -6.64 12.17
CA VAL A 203 17.50 -6.09 11.30
C VAL A 203 17.43 -4.58 11.49
N TYR A 204 17.34 -3.84 10.39
CA TYR A 204 17.21 -2.39 10.36
C TYR A 204 15.96 -1.97 9.61
N HIS A 205 15.22 -1.02 10.15
CA HIS A 205 14.20 -0.29 9.43
C HIS A 205 14.88 0.77 8.54
N THR A 206 14.56 0.79 7.26
CA THR A 206 15.25 1.63 6.28
C THR A 206 14.36 2.67 5.62
N TYR A 207 13.04 2.38 5.48
CA TYR A 207 12.12 3.29 4.81
C TYR A 207 10.66 2.96 5.15
N THR A 208 9.83 3.99 5.24
CA THR A 208 8.35 3.87 5.27
C THR A 208 7.74 4.98 4.44
N VAL A 209 6.69 4.68 3.70
CA VAL A 209 5.87 5.64 2.99
C VAL A 209 4.40 5.22 3.04
N SER A 210 3.52 6.18 3.33
CA SER A 210 2.08 5.97 3.49
C SER A 210 1.29 6.81 2.49
N ALA A 211 0.01 6.47 2.29
CA ALA A 211 -0.90 7.35 1.55
C ALA A 211 -0.89 8.77 2.18
N PRO A 212 -1.04 9.85 1.36
CA PRO A 212 -1.42 9.83 -0.05
C PRO A 212 -0.25 9.77 -1.05
N ASP A 213 0.92 9.24 -0.69
CA ASP A 213 2.02 9.12 -1.64
C ASP A 213 1.60 8.26 -2.85
N PRO A 214 1.88 8.70 -4.09
CA PRO A 214 1.52 7.95 -5.32
C PRO A 214 2.07 6.52 -5.36
N PHE A 215 3.14 6.22 -4.63
CA PHE A 215 3.69 4.87 -4.54
C PHE A 215 2.75 3.88 -3.83
N VAL A 216 1.79 4.38 -3.06
CA VAL A 216 0.74 3.58 -2.40
C VAL A 216 -0.49 3.40 -3.28
N ALA A 217 -0.41 3.72 -4.57
CA ALA A 217 -1.47 3.51 -5.55
C ALA A 217 -1.25 2.24 -6.38
N PRO A 218 -2.31 1.58 -6.88
CA PRO A 218 -2.18 0.47 -7.83
C PRO A 218 -1.46 0.91 -9.11
N TYR A 219 -0.67 0.02 -9.71
CA TYR A 219 0.01 0.32 -10.97
C TYR A 219 -0.97 0.60 -12.12
N SER A 220 -2.13 -0.03 -12.11
CA SER A 220 -3.22 0.24 -13.06
C SER A 220 -3.65 1.72 -13.07
N SER A 221 -3.55 2.43 -11.95
CA SER A 221 -3.83 3.88 -11.90
C SER A 221 -2.87 4.68 -12.79
N PHE A 222 -1.58 4.31 -12.82
CA PHE A 222 -0.60 4.94 -13.71
C PHE A 222 -0.82 4.59 -15.19
N LEU A 223 -1.43 3.45 -15.49
CA LEU A 223 -1.83 3.09 -16.85
C LEU A 223 -3.05 3.88 -17.30
N LEU A 224 -4.05 4.03 -16.42
CA LEU A 224 -5.26 4.81 -16.68
C LEU A 224 -4.94 6.29 -16.94
N ASP A 225 -3.96 6.86 -16.23
CA ASP A 225 -3.49 8.23 -16.42
C ASP A 225 -2.96 8.52 -17.85
N ARG A 226 -2.64 7.48 -18.62
CA ARG A 226 -2.19 7.59 -20.02
C ARG A 226 -3.31 7.33 -21.03
N THR A 227 -4.53 7.10 -20.56
CA THR A 227 -5.68 6.92 -21.44
C THR A 227 -6.35 8.28 -21.73
N PRO A 228 -7.08 8.41 -22.85
CA PRO A 228 -7.60 9.71 -23.29
C PRO A 228 -8.82 10.20 -22.51
N LYS A 229 -9.42 9.38 -21.65
CA LYS A 229 -10.61 9.75 -20.87
C LYS A 229 -10.23 10.06 -19.44
N GLU A 230 -10.66 11.22 -18.98
CA GLU A 230 -10.53 11.58 -17.58
C GLU A 230 -11.24 10.54 -16.69
N GLN A 231 -10.54 10.08 -15.66
CA GLN A 231 -11.10 9.22 -14.65
C GLN A 231 -11.88 10.09 -13.63
N PRO A 232 -12.94 9.57 -12.98
CA PRO A 232 -13.57 10.28 -11.86
C PRO A 232 -12.54 10.69 -10.82
N ALA A 233 -12.71 11.86 -10.22
CA ALA A 233 -11.77 12.38 -9.20
C ALA A 233 -11.62 11.42 -8.01
N GLU A 234 -12.70 10.71 -7.68
CA GLU A 234 -12.74 9.69 -6.62
C GLU A 234 -13.41 8.42 -7.17
N PRO A 235 -12.68 7.63 -7.98
CA PRO A 235 -13.25 6.40 -8.51
C PRO A 235 -13.46 5.41 -7.37
N ARG A 236 -14.68 4.86 -7.26
CA ARG A 236 -14.96 3.78 -6.30
C ARG A 236 -14.02 2.61 -6.56
N ALA A 237 -13.24 2.25 -5.55
CA ALA A 237 -12.42 1.06 -5.60
C ALA A 237 -13.28 -0.20 -5.41
N TRP A 238 -12.96 -1.26 -6.13
CA TRP A 238 -13.63 -2.54 -6.07
C TRP A 238 -12.61 -3.66 -5.87
N ARG A 239 -13.00 -4.71 -5.15
CA ARG A 239 -12.26 -5.98 -5.22
C ARG A 239 -12.56 -6.62 -6.57
N LYS A 240 -11.58 -7.29 -7.17
CA LYS A 240 -11.68 -7.82 -8.55
C LYS A 240 -12.85 -8.79 -8.80
N ASP A 241 -13.37 -9.42 -7.75
CA ASP A 241 -14.52 -10.32 -7.78
C ASP A 241 -15.87 -9.64 -7.46
N GLU A 242 -15.86 -8.31 -7.27
CA GLU A 242 -17.04 -7.50 -6.92
C GLU A 242 -17.41 -6.46 -8.01
N TYR A 243 -16.67 -6.40 -9.13
CA TYR A 243 -17.04 -5.49 -10.21
C TYR A 243 -18.45 -5.82 -10.73
N PRO A 244 -19.31 -4.80 -10.90
CA PRO A 244 -20.62 -5.00 -11.52
C PRO A 244 -20.46 -5.42 -12.97
N ASP A 245 -21.35 -6.29 -13.46
CA ASP A 245 -21.45 -6.76 -14.85
C ASP A 245 -21.79 -5.63 -15.83
#